data_4a22e7648020f353bdea8e45d9db972b
#
_entry.id   4a22e7648020f353bdea8e45d9db972b
#
_cell.length_a   1.000
_cell.length_b   1.000
_cell.length_c   1.000
_cell.angle_alpha   90.00
_cell.angle_beta   90.00
_cell.angle_gamma   90.00
#
_symmetry.space_group_name_H-M   'P 1'
#
loop_
_entity.id
_entity.type
_entity.pdbx_description
1 polymer ?
#
loop_
_entity_poly.entity_id
_entity_poly.type
_entity_poly.pdbx_seq_one_letter_code
_entity_poly.pdbx_strand_id
1 'polypeptide(L)'
;MKTDIEIAQEAVMQPITEVAAGCGMKPDDLELYGKYKAKLSDEYLESLNDKPDGKLILVTAINPTPAGEGKTTTTVGLGEAFAKLGKNAVIALREPSLGPCFGIKGGAAGGGYAQVVPMEDLNLHFTGDFHAITSANNLLAAILDNHIQQGNELEIDTRNVVWKRCIDMNDRVLRNVVVGLGAKGDGTVREDHFVITVASEIMAVLCLATDLNDLKERLGRMVVAYNYAGEPVTAAQLQAVGAMATLLKDAIKPNMIQTLEHTPALVHGGPFANIAHGCNSVRATKTALKMADYCITEAGFGADLGAEKFFDIKCRMAGLKPDAVVLVATVRALKYNGGVPKTELTGENLDALKKGISNLEKHIENLKKFGVPVVVTLNAFVTDTEAELDFVKNFCEERDCAFALSKVWEKGGEGGIELAQKVLDTLEQKKSDFHVLYDETLPLKDKIETIAKEIYGADGVEYAASASKQLAKLEELGFGNLPICMAKTQYSLSDDQTLLGRPEHFSIHVREAYVSAGAGFVVVLTGSVMTMPGLPKKPAAYQIDVGDDGVITGLF
;
A
#
# COMPACT_ATOMS: atom_id res chain seq x y z
N MET A 1 -22.67 -12.35 16.40
CA MET A 1 -21.21 -12.13 16.39
C MET A 1 -21.05 -10.63 16.35
N LYS A 2 -20.18 -10.05 17.18
CA LYS A 2 -19.93 -8.60 17.20
C LYS A 2 -19.29 -8.15 15.90
N THR A 3 -19.59 -6.94 15.47
CA THR A 3 -18.93 -6.27 14.33
C THR A 3 -17.53 -5.79 14.72
N ASP A 4 -16.69 -5.49 13.74
CA ASP A 4 -15.32 -5.03 14.00
C ASP A 4 -15.29 -3.71 14.80
N ILE A 5 -16.24 -2.79 14.54
CA ILE A 5 -16.34 -1.55 15.32
C ILE A 5 -16.80 -1.80 16.76
N GLU A 6 -17.76 -2.71 17.00
CA GLU A 6 -18.20 -3.04 18.36
C GLU A 6 -17.04 -3.64 19.17
N ILE A 7 -16.22 -4.51 18.57
CA ILE A 7 -15.03 -5.07 19.22
C ILE A 7 -14.02 -3.96 19.55
N ALA A 8 -13.78 -3.04 18.62
CA ALA A 8 -12.86 -1.93 18.82
C ALA A 8 -13.33 -0.94 19.90
N GLN A 9 -14.65 -0.64 19.96
CA GLN A 9 -15.24 0.24 20.95
C GLN A 9 -15.22 -0.34 22.37
N GLU A 10 -15.27 -1.66 22.50
CA GLU A 10 -15.14 -2.34 23.80
C GLU A 10 -13.70 -2.50 24.27
N ALA A 11 -12.72 -2.16 23.42
CA ALA A 11 -11.31 -2.34 23.75
C ALA A 11 -10.87 -1.49 24.93
N VAL A 12 -10.15 -2.10 25.86
CA VAL A 12 -9.50 -1.39 26.99
C VAL A 12 -8.10 -0.98 26.54
N MET A 13 -8.00 0.21 25.96
CA MET A 13 -6.73 0.74 25.47
C MET A 13 -5.83 1.23 26.62
N GLN A 14 -4.54 0.94 26.52
CA GLN A 14 -3.52 1.57 27.36
C GLN A 14 -3.19 2.99 26.85
N PRO A 15 -2.83 3.94 27.72
CA PRO A 15 -2.24 5.19 27.27
C PRO A 15 -1.03 4.93 26.36
N ILE A 16 -0.91 5.70 25.27
CA ILE A 16 0.18 5.46 24.29
C ILE A 16 1.56 5.58 24.92
N THR A 17 1.70 6.38 25.98
CA THR A 17 2.94 6.48 26.77
C THR A 17 3.34 5.20 27.48
N GLU A 18 2.37 4.38 27.89
CA GLU A 18 2.62 3.07 28.51
C GLU A 18 3.04 2.04 27.45
N VAL A 19 2.37 2.06 26.29
CA VAL A 19 2.75 1.20 25.14
C VAL A 19 4.17 1.52 24.70
N ALA A 20 4.51 2.81 24.58
CA ALA A 20 5.84 3.27 24.20
C ALA A 20 6.90 2.93 25.25
N ALA A 21 6.58 3.02 26.53
CA ALA A 21 7.48 2.61 27.62
C ALA A 21 7.83 1.11 27.52
N GLY A 22 6.88 0.27 27.10
CA GLY A 22 7.12 -1.16 26.80
C GLY A 22 8.14 -1.38 25.67
N CYS A 23 8.33 -0.40 24.79
CA CYS A 23 9.36 -0.38 23.74
C CYS A 23 10.67 0.31 24.20
N GLY A 24 10.81 0.67 25.47
CA GLY A 24 11.97 1.38 26.01
C GLY A 24 12.02 2.86 25.67
N MET A 25 10.91 3.46 25.26
CA MET A 25 10.79 4.89 24.95
C MET A 25 10.49 5.71 26.19
N LYS A 26 10.92 6.97 26.17
CA LYS A 26 10.60 7.97 27.19
C LYS A 26 9.42 8.82 26.74
N PRO A 27 8.70 9.50 27.66
CA PRO A 27 7.60 10.38 27.27
C PRO A 27 8.00 11.49 26.27
N ASP A 28 9.21 12.02 26.37
CA ASP A 28 9.74 13.06 25.46
C ASP A 28 10.05 12.54 24.05
N ASP A 29 10.08 11.23 23.84
CA ASP A 29 10.24 10.61 22.52
C ASP A 29 8.94 10.65 21.69
N LEU A 30 7.84 11.10 22.30
CA LEU A 30 6.50 11.14 21.72
C LEU A 30 5.96 12.57 21.60
N GLU A 31 5.33 12.86 20.47
CA GLU A 31 4.42 13.99 20.28
C GLU A 31 2.98 13.49 20.36
N LEU A 32 2.30 13.78 21.49
CA LEU A 32 0.99 13.21 21.78
C LEU A 32 -0.13 13.83 20.93
N TYR A 33 -0.94 12.97 20.33
CA TYR A 33 -2.18 13.29 19.63
C TYR A 33 -3.38 12.70 20.41
N GLY A 34 -3.59 13.19 21.61
CA GLY A 34 -4.53 12.64 22.58
C GLY A 34 -3.92 11.50 23.41
N LYS A 35 -4.77 10.68 24.03
CA LYS A 35 -4.34 9.66 25.02
C LYS A 35 -3.76 8.39 24.38
N TYR A 36 -4.23 8.04 23.18
CA TYR A 36 -4.02 6.69 22.61
C TYR A 36 -3.22 6.68 21.32
N LYS A 37 -2.75 7.82 20.84
CA LYS A 37 -1.94 7.94 19.62
C LYS A 37 -0.90 9.03 19.78
N ALA A 38 0.23 8.86 19.11
CA ALA A 38 1.32 9.83 19.11
C ALA A 38 2.10 9.74 17.80
N LYS A 39 2.84 10.80 17.48
CA LYS A 39 3.94 10.76 16.53
C LYS A 39 5.25 10.52 17.27
N LEU A 40 6.20 9.90 16.60
CA LEU A 40 7.56 9.73 17.10
C LEU A 40 8.34 11.02 16.86
N SER A 41 9.05 11.51 17.90
CA SER A 41 9.86 12.73 17.79
C SER A 41 11.07 12.52 16.87
N ASP A 42 11.57 13.59 16.25
CA ASP A 42 12.75 13.51 15.40
C ASP A 42 13.99 13.10 16.20
N GLU A 43 14.12 13.57 17.44
CA GLU A 43 15.21 13.21 18.36
C GLU A 43 15.23 11.71 18.65
N TYR A 44 14.05 11.10 18.84
CA TYR A 44 13.96 9.65 19.02
C TYR A 44 14.38 8.92 17.75
N LEU A 45 13.87 9.34 16.59
CA LEU A 45 14.21 8.72 15.30
C LEU A 45 15.72 8.77 15.03
N GLU A 46 16.36 9.90 15.32
CA GLU A 46 17.81 10.05 15.21
C GLU A 46 18.58 9.14 16.19
N SER A 47 18.07 8.96 17.40
CA SER A 47 18.70 8.10 18.42
C SER A 47 18.74 6.62 18.02
N LEU A 48 17.94 6.21 17.05
CA LEU A 48 17.87 4.84 16.54
C LEU A 48 18.93 4.53 15.48
N ASN A 49 19.60 5.52 14.91
CA ASN A 49 20.48 5.33 13.74
C ASN A 49 21.57 4.27 13.95
N ASP A 50 22.13 4.20 15.14
CA ASP A 50 23.23 3.27 15.47
C ASP A 50 22.75 1.89 15.97
N LYS A 51 21.43 1.70 16.14
CA LYS A 51 20.89 0.40 16.55
C LYS A 51 20.90 -0.60 15.38
N PRO A 52 21.16 -1.89 15.65
CA PRO A 52 21.04 -2.91 14.62
C PRO A 52 19.59 -3.05 14.16
N ASP A 53 19.40 -3.50 12.93
CA ASP A 53 18.07 -3.84 12.41
C ASP A 53 17.62 -5.20 12.93
N GLY A 54 16.35 -5.30 13.28
CA GLY A 54 15.66 -6.56 13.52
C GLY A 54 15.35 -7.30 12.21
N LYS A 55 14.56 -8.36 12.29
CA LYS A 55 14.12 -9.16 11.16
C LYS A 55 12.92 -8.54 10.48
N LEU A 56 12.96 -8.41 9.14
CA LEU A 56 11.87 -7.87 8.33
C LEU A 56 11.01 -9.00 7.77
N ILE A 57 9.74 -9.02 8.17
CA ILE A 57 8.75 -10.00 7.72
C ILE A 57 7.69 -9.25 6.90
N LEU A 58 7.54 -9.63 5.63
CA LEU A 58 6.51 -9.09 4.76
C LEU A 58 5.27 -9.99 4.76
N VAL A 59 4.09 -9.43 4.99
CA VAL A 59 2.80 -10.11 4.78
C VAL A 59 2.19 -9.64 3.46
N THR A 60 1.89 -10.59 2.60
CA THR A 60 1.23 -10.37 1.30
C THR A 60 0.14 -11.42 1.07
N ALA A 61 -0.51 -11.44 -0.08
CA ALA A 61 -1.57 -12.41 -0.36
C ALA A 61 -1.58 -12.86 -1.83
N ILE A 62 -2.37 -13.87 -2.13
CA ILE A 62 -2.77 -14.22 -3.49
C ILE A 62 -3.70 -13.15 -4.08
N ASN A 63 -4.09 -13.25 -5.36
CA ASN A 63 -5.07 -12.33 -5.94
C ASN A 63 -6.37 -12.33 -5.12
N PRO A 64 -6.85 -11.15 -4.67
CA PRO A 64 -7.94 -11.07 -3.74
C PRO A 64 -9.31 -11.28 -4.40
N THR A 65 -10.28 -11.71 -3.60
CA THR A 65 -11.69 -11.47 -3.88
C THR A 65 -12.04 -10.00 -3.59
N PRO A 66 -13.19 -9.49 -4.04
CA PRO A 66 -13.65 -8.15 -3.66
C PRO A 66 -13.85 -7.94 -2.16
N ALA A 67 -14.02 -9.02 -1.39
CA ALA A 67 -14.13 -8.97 0.08
C ALA A 67 -12.76 -8.80 0.77
N GLY A 68 -11.66 -9.09 0.06
CA GLY A 68 -10.30 -9.10 0.60
C GLY A 68 -9.93 -10.42 1.28
N GLU A 69 -8.64 -10.60 1.56
CA GLU A 69 -8.09 -11.89 2.06
C GLU A 69 -7.59 -11.80 3.52
N GLY A 70 -7.83 -10.68 4.20
CA GLY A 70 -7.45 -10.51 5.60
C GLY A 70 -5.94 -10.34 5.83
N LYS A 71 -5.21 -9.71 4.91
CA LYS A 71 -3.77 -9.41 5.10
C LYS A 71 -3.49 -8.60 6.35
N THR A 72 -4.17 -7.47 6.52
CA THR A 72 -3.98 -6.59 7.69
C THR A 72 -4.34 -7.32 8.97
N THR A 73 -5.45 -8.05 8.98
CA THR A 73 -5.86 -8.92 10.10
C THR A 73 -4.76 -9.94 10.43
N THR A 74 -4.19 -10.60 9.40
CA THR A 74 -3.09 -11.56 9.59
C THR A 74 -1.82 -10.87 10.10
N THR A 75 -1.49 -9.67 9.57
CA THR A 75 -0.31 -8.89 10.00
C THR A 75 -0.42 -8.50 11.47
N VAL A 76 -1.58 -8.00 11.89
CA VAL A 76 -1.85 -7.61 13.27
C VAL A 76 -1.81 -8.84 14.19
N GLY A 77 -2.58 -9.88 13.87
CA GLY A 77 -2.63 -11.10 14.68
C GLY A 77 -1.29 -11.84 14.75
N LEU A 78 -0.47 -11.78 13.70
CA LEU A 78 0.89 -12.31 13.73
C LEU A 78 1.78 -11.51 14.72
N GLY A 79 1.69 -10.18 14.73
CA GLY A 79 2.40 -9.34 15.70
C GLY A 79 1.99 -9.64 17.15
N GLU A 80 0.69 -9.77 17.41
CA GLU A 80 0.15 -10.18 18.71
C GLU A 80 0.64 -11.58 19.10
N ALA A 81 0.68 -12.53 18.15
CA ALA A 81 1.18 -13.88 18.40
C ALA A 81 2.68 -13.91 18.74
N PHE A 82 3.49 -13.07 18.07
CA PHE A 82 4.91 -12.90 18.43
C PHE A 82 5.05 -12.42 19.89
N ALA A 83 4.24 -11.43 20.29
CA ALA A 83 4.23 -10.94 21.67
C ALA A 83 3.84 -12.03 22.68
N LYS A 84 2.84 -12.87 22.36
CA LYS A 84 2.46 -14.03 23.18
C LYS A 84 3.58 -15.06 23.32
N LEU A 85 4.42 -15.22 22.31
CA LEU A 85 5.62 -16.07 22.35
C LEU A 85 6.82 -15.38 23.03
N GLY A 86 6.60 -14.22 23.66
CA GLY A 86 7.66 -13.45 24.34
C GLY A 86 8.67 -12.83 23.39
N LYS A 87 8.32 -12.62 22.12
CA LYS A 87 9.16 -11.97 21.12
C LYS A 87 8.85 -10.48 21.03
N ASN A 88 9.90 -9.67 20.95
CA ASN A 88 9.77 -8.22 20.76
C ASN A 88 9.48 -7.91 19.28
N ALA A 89 8.26 -7.55 18.96
CA ALA A 89 7.79 -7.26 17.61
C ALA A 89 7.08 -5.91 17.53
N VAL A 90 7.28 -5.21 16.42
CA VAL A 90 6.55 -3.98 16.04
C VAL A 90 5.91 -4.20 14.68
N ILE A 91 4.65 -3.78 14.56
CA ILE A 91 3.89 -3.86 13.33
C ILE A 91 4.01 -2.53 12.58
N ALA A 92 4.21 -2.57 11.26
CA ALA A 92 4.25 -1.37 10.42
C ALA A 92 3.18 -1.45 9.32
N LEU A 93 2.19 -0.55 9.37
CA LEU A 93 0.99 -0.58 8.54
C LEU A 93 0.83 0.70 7.70
N ARG A 94 -0.04 0.61 6.70
CA ARG A 94 -0.53 1.78 5.97
C ARG A 94 -1.69 2.43 6.72
N GLU A 95 -1.79 3.75 6.58
CA GLU A 95 -2.94 4.53 7.02
C GLU A 95 -4.09 4.37 5.99
N PRO A 96 -5.35 4.15 6.43
CA PRO A 96 -6.49 4.03 5.53
C PRO A 96 -6.92 5.39 4.97
N SER A 97 -7.49 5.38 3.76
CA SER A 97 -8.06 6.53 3.07
C SER A 97 -9.58 6.63 3.30
N LEU A 98 -10.10 7.85 3.43
CA LEU A 98 -11.53 8.10 3.62
C LEU A 98 -12.38 7.58 2.46
N GLY A 99 -11.91 7.71 1.22
CA GLY A 99 -12.67 7.27 0.05
C GLY A 99 -13.13 5.82 0.11
N PRO A 100 -12.26 4.84 0.34
CA PRO A 100 -12.63 3.45 0.60
C PRO A 100 -13.53 3.27 1.84
N CYS A 101 -13.26 3.97 2.93
CA CYS A 101 -14.06 3.88 4.15
C CYS A 101 -15.53 4.23 3.92
N PHE A 102 -15.81 5.28 3.19
CA PHE A 102 -17.16 5.70 2.82
C PHE A 102 -17.68 5.05 1.53
N GLY A 103 -16.83 4.31 0.80
CA GLY A 103 -17.14 3.67 -0.48
C GLY A 103 -17.65 2.24 -0.37
N ILE A 104 -16.77 1.28 -0.61
CA ILE A 104 -17.14 -0.15 -0.73
C ILE A 104 -16.70 -0.95 0.48
N LYS A 105 -15.62 -0.55 1.15
CA LYS A 105 -14.88 -1.42 2.06
C LYS A 105 -14.29 -0.64 3.21
N GLY A 106 -14.23 -1.32 4.35
CA GLY A 106 -13.59 -0.89 5.56
C GLY A 106 -12.15 -0.44 5.41
N GLY A 107 -11.73 0.31 6.41
CA GLY A 107 -10.37 0.77 6.56
C GLY A 107 -9.37 -0.36 6.77
N ALA A 108 -8.09 -0.02 6.84
CA ALA A 108 -7.00 -0.97 7.02
C ALA A 108 -6.62 -1.16 8.50
N ALA A 109 -7.61 -1.28 9.41
CA ALA A 109 -7.37 -1.46 10.84
C ALA A 109 -7.18 -2.93 11.27
N GLY A 110 -7.39 -3.87 10.37
CA GLY A 110 -7.54 -5.29 10.68
C GLY A 110 -9.02 -5.68 10.82
N GLY A 111 -9.32 -6.78 11.51
CA GLY A 111 -10.70 -7.22 11.74
C GLY A 111 -10.81 -8.27 12.84
N GLY A 112 -12.01 -8.45 13.39
CA GLY A 112 -12.27 -9.32 14.53
C GLY A 112 -11.41 -8.94 15.74
N TYR A 113 -10.78 -9.92 16.34
CA TYR A 113 -9.90 -9.72 17.48
C TYR A 113 -8.43 -9.41 17.11
N ALA A 114 -8.13 -9.20 15.84
CA ALA A 114 -6.82 -8.78 15.35
C ALA A 114 -6.93 -7.39 14.68
N GLN A 115 -7.05 -6.35 15.48
CA GLN A 115 -7.21 -4.96 15.05
C GLN A 115 -6.20 -4.04 15.74
N VAL A 116 -5.87 -2.93 15.07
CA VAL A 116 -5.21 -1.76 15.67
C VAL A 116 -6.25 -0.77 16.15
N VAL A 117 -6.00 -0.15 17.30
CA VAL A 117 -6.90 0.81 17.96
C VAL A 117 -6.14 2.08 18.36
N PRO A 118 -6.80 3.25 18.36
CA PRO A 118 -8.24 3.53 18.15
C PRO A 118 -8.66 3.42 16.67
N MET A 119 -9.58 2.52 16.36
CA MET A 119 -9.98 2.20 15.00
C MET A 119 -10.74 3.35 14.32
N GLU A 120 -11.62 4.03 15.05
CA GLU A 120 -12.40 5.16 14.52
C GLU A 120 -11.48 6.31 14.09
N ASP A 121 -10.56 6.73 14.96
CA ASP A 121 -9.59 7.78 14.65
C ASP A 121 -8.76 7.43 13.43
N LEU A 122 -8.26 6.18 13.36
CA LEU A 122 -7.45 5.69 12.26
C LEU A 122 -8.19 5.77 10.92
N ASN A 123 -9.46 5.39 10.88
CA ASN A 123 -10.26 5.36 9.65
C ASN A 123 -10.83 6.71 9.23
N LEU A 124 -10.86 7.70 10.11
CA LEU A 124 -11.43 9.03 9.85
C LEU A 124 -10.33 10.10 9.77
N HIS A 125 -10.08 10.79 10.88
CA HIS A 125 -9.08 11.87 10.96
C HIS A 125 -7.99 11.50 11.95
N PHE A 126 -7.04 10.68 11.50
CA PHE A 126 -6.06 10.06 12.38
C PHE A 126 -5.17 11.10 13.11
N THR A 127 -4.16 11.62 12.43
CA THR A 127 -3.23 12.65 12.93
C THR A 127 -3.06 13.81 11.95
N GLY A 128 -3.84 13.81 10.86
CA GLY A 128 -3.86 14.86 9.87
C GLY A 128 -2.90 14.68 8.69
N ASP A 129 -2.22 13.54 8.57
CA ASP A 129 -1.23 13.30 7.52
C ASP A 129 -1.84 13.39 6.11
N PHE A 130 -3.00 12.78 5.88
CA PHE A 130 -3.68 12.83 4.59
C PHE A 130 -4.18 14.24 4.27
N HIS A 131 -4.63 14.97 5.27
CA HIS A 131 -5.01 16.37 5.10
C HIS A 131 -3.80 17.24 4.71
N ALA A 132 -2.65 17.02 5.36
CA ALA A 132 -1.39 17.71 5.02
C ALA A 132 -0.95 17.40 3.58
N ILE A 133 -1.02 16.13 3.16
CA ILE A 133 -0.69 15.70 1.80
C ILE A 133 -1.64 16.36 0.79
N THR A 134 -2.95 16.34 1.04
CA THR A 134 -3.96 16.99 0.19
C THR A 134 -3.69 18.48 0.06
N SER A 135 -3.39 19.13 1.18
CA SER A 135 -3.10 20.59 1.21
C SER A 135 -1.83 20.92 0.44
N ALA A 136 -0.74 20.17 0.61
CA ALA A 136 0.51 20.38 -0.10
C ALA A 136 0.35 20.14 -1.62
N ASN A 137 -0.39 19.11 -2.01
CA ASN A 137 -0.68 18.81 -3.41
C ASN A 137 -1.48 19.94 -4.08
N ASN A 138 -2.49 20.44 -3.42
CA ASN A 138 -3.36 21.47 -3.97
C ASN A 138 -2.72 22.87 -3.90
N LEU A 139 -1.80 23.12 -2.93
CA LEU A 139 -0.96 24.30 -2.92
C LEU A 139 -0.07 24.34 -4.17
N LEU A 140 0.57 23.24 -4.55
CA LEU A 140 1.39 23.17 -5.75
C LEU A 140 0.55 23.42 -7.00
N ALA A 141 -0.66 22.86 -7.09
CA ALA A 141 -1.59 23.14 -8.18
C ALA A 141 -1.98 24.63 -8.26
N ALA A 142 -2.24 25.25 -7.12
CA ALA A 142 -2.56 26.67 -7.05
C ALA A 142 -1.36 27.58 -7.46
N ILE A 143 -0.14 27.23 -7.02
CA ILE A 143 1.09 27.95 -7.42
C ILE A 143 1.32 27.84 -8.92
N LEU A 144 1.12 26.66 -9.51
CA LEU A 144 1.26 26.42 -10.94
C LEU A 144 0.28 27.28 -11.74
N ASP A 145 -1.00 27.26 -11.40
CA ASP A 145 -2.02 28.08 -12.10
C ASP A 145 -1.77 29.59 -11.88
N ASN A 146 -1.32 30.00 -10.69
CA ASN A 146 -0.93 31.37 -10.44
C ASN A 146 0.29 31.80 -11.29
N HIS A 147 1.29 30.92 -11.44
CA HIS A 147 2.45 31.18 -12.31
C HIS A 147 2.02 31.42 -13.78
N ILE A 148 1.12 30.59 -14.30
CA ILE A 148 0.57 30.74 -15.64
C ILE A 148 -0.19 32.09 -15.75
N GLN A 149 -1.01 32.44 -14.77
CA GLN A 149 -1.81 33.67 -14.74
C GLN A 149 -0.95 34.95 -14.65
N GLN A 150 0.17 34.91 -13.93
CA GLN A 150 1.02 36.07 -13.62
C GLN A 150 2.16 36.29 -14.62
N GLY A 151 2.10 35.71 -15.80
CA GLY A 151 3.05 35.98 -16.89
C GLY A 151 3.75 34.75 -17.48
N ASN A 152 3.62 33.59 -16.83
CA ASN A 152 4.12 32.31 -17.34
C ASN A 152 5.61 32.35 -17.80
N GLU A 153 6.50 32.86 -16.94
CA GLU A 153 7.93 33.03 -17.25
C GLU A 153 8.62 31.71 -17.61
N LEU A 154 8.11 30.57 -17.13
CA LEU A 154 8.62 29.21 -17.45
C LEU A 154 8.05 28.68 -18.77
N GLU A 155 7.26 29.47 -19.49
CA GLU A 155 6.66 29.12 -20.78
C GLU A 155 5.87 27.79 -20.76
N ILE A 156 5.14 27.53 -19.65
CA ILE A 156 4.35 26.32 -19.47
C ILE A 156 3.29 26.24 -20.59
N ASP A 157 3.26 25.11 -21.32
CA ASP A 157 2.17 24.80 -22.21
C ASP A 157 0.94 24.36 -21.38
N THR A 158 -0.10 25.18 -21.39
CA THR A 158 -1.33 24.95 -20.60
C THR A 158 -2.08 23.68 -21.00
N ARG A 159 -1.76 23.06 -22.15
CA ARG A 159 -2.29 21.76 -22.59
C ARG A 159 -1.44 20.59 -22.15
N ASN A 160 -0.26 20.85 -21.58
CA ASN A 160 0.70 19.85 -21.09
C ASN A 160 0.95 20.00 -19.57
N VAL A 161 -0.05 20.46 -18.82
CA VAL A 161 -0.05 20.41 -17.36
C VAL A 161 -0.37 18.97 -16.94
N VAL A 162 0.59 18.33 -16.25
CA VAL A 162 0.46 16.93 -15.80
C VAL A 162 0.13 16.81 -14.32
N TRP A 163 0.35 17.88 -13.55
CA TRP A 163 0.00 17.92 -12.13
C TRP A 163 -1.51 17.93 -11.95
N LYS A 164 -2.01 17.05 -11.07
CA LYS A 164 -3.43 16.88 -10.78
C LYS A 164 -3.74 17.37 -9.36
N ARG A 165 -4.92 17.92 -9.17
CA ARG A 165 -5.45 18.18 -7.84
C ARG A 165 -5.81 16.88 -7.14
N CYS A 166 -5.97 16.88 -5.84
CA CYS A 166 -6.42 15.70 -5.11
C CYS A 166 -7.46 16.02 -4.04
N ILE A 167 -8.23 14.99 -3.71
CA ILE A 167 -9.17 14.96 -2.59
C ILE A 167 -9.23 13.52 -2.06
N ASP A 168 -9.33 13.35 -0.74
CA ASP A 168 -9.39 12.01 -0.14
C ASP A 168 -10.83 11.49 -0.07
N MET A 169 -11.49 11.43 -1.22
CA MET A 169 -12.86 10.94 -1.37
C MET A 169 -13.06 10.32 -2.76
N ASN A 170 -13.96 9.34 -2.85
CA ASN A 170 -14.36 8.74 -4.11
C ASN A 170 -15.36 9.63 -4.83
N ASP A 171 -14.91 10.40 -5.84
CA ASP A 171 -15.77 11.30 -6.61
C ASP A 171 -15.49 11.24 -8.12
N ARG A 172 -16.31 10.46 -8.84
CA ARG A 172 -16.12 10.22 -10.27
C ARG A 172 -16.31 11.44 -11.15
N VAL A 173 -17.04 12.46 -10.71
CA VAL A 173 -17.28 13.67 -11.52
C VAL A 173 -16.07 14.58 -11.57
N LEU A 174 -15.10 14.38 -10.66
CA LEU A 174 -13.85 15.12 -10.63
C LEU A 174 -12.75 14.52 -11.53
N ARG A 175 -13.01 13.42 -12.24
CA ARG A 175 -12.01 12.80 -13.14
C ARG A 175 -11.56 13.72 -14.24
N ASN A 176 -12.50 14.50 -14.81
CA ASN A 176 -12.22 15.51 -15.82
C ASN A 176 -13.06 16.73 -15.49
N VAL A 177 -12.41 17.86 -15.27
CA VAL A 177 -13.04 19.13 -14.95
C VAL A 177 -12.46 20.25 -15.80
N VAL A 178 -13.17 21.35 -15.93
CA VAL A 178 -12.67 22.58 -16.55
C VAL A 178 -12.46 23.59 -15.44
N VAL A 179 -11.24 24.13 -15.34
CA VAL A 179 -10.88 25.17 -14.36
C VAL A 179 -10.65 26.51 -15.04
N GLY A 180 -10.63 27.59 -14.26
CA GLY A 180 -10.38 28.95 -14.75
C GLY A 180 -11.54 29.55 -15.52
N LEU A 181 -12.77 29.03 -15.38
CA LEU A 181 -13.97 29.60 -15.98
C LEU A 181 -14.34 30.93 -15.29
N GLY A 182 -14.77 31.92 -16.09
CA GLY A 182 -15.20 33.22 -15.60
C GLY A 182 -14.47 34.37 -16.28
N ALA A 183 -14.10 35.40 -15.52
CA ALA A 183 -13.42 36.58 -16.05
C ALA A 183 -11.90 36.33 -16.19
N LYS A 184 -11.19 37.27 -16.83
CA LYS A 184 -9.72 37.20 -16.98
C LYS A 184 -8.96 37.02 -15.64
N GLY A 185 -9.53 37.50 -14.55
CA GLY A 185 -8.94 37.36 -13.21
C GLY A 185 -9.12 35.98 -12.58
N ASP A 186 -9.94 35.10 -13.15
CA ASP A 186 -10.25 33.77 -12.60
C ASP A 186 -9.29 32.68 -13.09
N GLY A 187 -8.31 33.06 -13.93
CA GLY A 187 -7.26 32.15 -14.41
C GLY A 187 -7.37 31.80 -15.90
N THR A 188 -6.51 30.89 -16.34
CA THR A 188 -6.51 30.38 -17.70
C THR A 188 -7.43 29.17 -17.80
N VAL A 189 -8.39 29.20 -18.74
CA VAL A 189 -9.30 28.07 -18.96
C VAL A 189 -8.53 26.88 -19.50
N ARG A 190 -8.59 25.77 -18.79
CA ARG A 190 -7.96 24.50 -19.19
C ARG A 190 -8.70 23.29 -18.62
N GLU A 191 -8.44 22.12 -19.18
CA GLU A 191 -8.81 20.86 -18.56
C GLU A 191 -7.92 20.59 -17.34
N ASP A 192 -8.52 20.04 -16.30
CA ASP A 192 -7.82 19.58 -15.09
C ASP A 192 -8.44 18.26 -14.63
N HIS A 193 -7.75 17.59 -13.70
CA HIS A 193 -8.13 16.28 -13.18
C HIS A 193 -7.89 16.23 -11.68
N PHE A 194 -8.72 15.44 -10.98
CA PHE A 194 -8.47 15.09 -9.60
C PHE A 194 -8.09 13.62 -9.49
N VAL A 195 -7.20 13.34 -8.54
CA VAL A 195 -6.90 11.99 -8.07
C VAL A 195 -7.31 11.86 -6.61
N ILE A 196 -7.55 10.64 -6.14
CA ILE A 196 -7.68 10.43 -4.71
C ILE A 196 -6.32 10.66 -4.03
N THR A 197 -6.29 11.21 -2.82
CA THR A 197 -5.05 11.62 -2.13
C THR A 197 -4.00 10.50 -2.09
N VAL A 198 -4.41 9.26 -1.88
CA VAL A 198 -3.53 8.07 -1.87
C VAL A 198 -2.94 7.69 -3.24
N ALA A 199 -3.43 8.30 -4.32
CA ALA A 199 -2.87 8.18 -5.68
C ALA A 199 -1.96 9.36 -6.05
N SER A 200 -1.86 10.39 -5.21
CA SER A 200 -1.01 11.55 -5.45
C SER A 200 0.48 11.19 -5.40
N GLU A 201 1.30 11.88 -6.17
CA GLU A 201 2.74 11.70 -6.10
C GLU A 201 3.30 12.10 -4.73
N ILE A 202 2.72 13.12 -4.07
CA ILE A 202 3.15 13.55 -2.72
C ILE A 202 2.97 12.42 -1.69
N MET A 203 1.91 11.62 -1.79
CA MET A 203 1.76 10.43 -0.94
C MET A 203 2.93 9.45 -1.13
N ALA A 204 3.31 9.17 -2.38
CA ALA A 204 4.45 8.30 -2.68
C ALA A 204 5.78 8.90 -2.23
N VAL A 205 5.98 10.20 -2.44
CA VAL A 205 7.16 10.96 -1.98
C VAL A 205 7.29 10.87 -0.46
N LEU A 206 6.24 11.15 0.30
CA LEU A 206 6.25 11.07 1.77
C LEU A 206 6.59 9.64 2.24
N CYS A 207 6.05 8.61 1.58
CA CYS A 207 6.31 7.22 1.94
C CYS A 207 7.74 6.75 1.62
N LEU A 208 8.40 7.34 0.63
CA LEU A 208 9.75 6.95 0.21
C LEU A 208 10.84 7.85 0.81
N ALA A 209 10.49 9.03 1.33
CA ALA A 209 11.42 9.94 1.97
C ALA A 209 12.02 9.34 3.26
N THR A 210 13.31 9.57 3.45
CA THR A 210 14.05 9.10 4.63
C THR A 210 14.07 10.12 5.76
N ASP A 211 14.07 11.39 5.42
CA ASP A 211 14.08 12.54 6.33
C ASP A 211 13.54 13.80 5.66
N LEU A 212 13.55 14.92 6.37
CA LEU A 212 13.02 16.19 5.86
C LEU A 212 13.84 16.75 4.68
N ASN A 213 15.14 16.50 4.61
CA ASN A 213 15.98 16.96 3.50
C ASN A 213 15.68 16.15 2.24
N ASP A 214 15.64 14.82 2.35
CA ASP A 214 15.24 13.93 1.24
C ASP A 214 13.80 14.24 0.78
N LEU A 215 12.88 14.54 1.72
CA LEU A 215 11.53 15.01 1.37
C LEU A 215 11.58 16.25 0.47
N LYS A 216 12.35 17.28 0.85
CA LYS A 216 12.48 18.51 0.06
C LYS A 216 13.10 18.26 -1.32
N GLU A 217 14.13 17.43 -1.40
CA GLU A 217 14.77 17.07 -2.66
C GLU A 217 13.78 16.34 -3.59
N ARG A 218 13.00 15.39 -3.04
CA ARG A 218 11.97 14.67 -3.79
C ARG A 218 10.86 15.60 -4.26
N LEU A 219 10.34 16.46 -3.38
CA LEU A 219 9.33 17.46 -3.75
C LEU A 219 9.83 18.36 -4.89
N GLY A 220 11.10 18.78 -4.84
CA GLY A 220 11.72 19.62 -5.86
C GLY A 220 11.77 19.01 -7.24
N ARG A 221 11.98 17.68 -7.33
CA ARG A 221 12.08 16.96 -8.60
C ARG A 221 10.73 16.65 -9.26
N MET A 222 9.59 16.81 -8.56
CA MET A 222 8.27 16.51 -9.11
C MET A 222 8.04 17.32 -10.39
N VAL A 223 7.69 16.64 -11.48
CA VAL A 223 7.34 17.25 -12.76
C VAL A 223 5.88 17.65 -12.73
N VAL A 224 5.59 18.93 -12.97
CA VAL A 224 4.23 19.48 -12.87
C VAL A 224 3.62 19.81 -14.22
N ALA A 225 4.45 20.11 -15.21
CA ALA A 225 4.04 20.46 -16.57
C ALA A 225 5.21 20.27 -17.53
N TYR A 226 4.95 20.47 -18.81
CA TYR A 226 5.98 20.64 -19.83
C TYR A 226 5.84 22.03 -20.44
N ASN A 227 6.98 22.66 -20.77
CA ASN A 227 7.01 23.95 -21.46
C ASN A 227 6.77 23.78 -22.98
N TYR A 228 6.67 24.88 -23.72
CA TYR A 228 6.46 24.84 -25.17
C TYR A 228 7.63 24.20 -25.96
N ALA A 229 8.81 24.09 -25.37
CA ALA A 229 9.95 23.33 -25.92
C ALA A 229 9.86 21.82 -25.64
N GLY A 230 8.89 21.37 -24.83
CA GLY A 230 8.73 19.98 -24.41
C GLY A 230 9.65 19.55 -23.27
N GLU A 231 10.24 20.51 -22.56
CA GLU A 231 11.07 20.27 -21.38
C GLU A 231 10.20 20.21 -20.11
N PRO A 232 10.57 19.36 -19.12
CA PRO A 232 9.83 19.26 -17.88
C PRO A 232 9.98 20.52 -17.02
N VAL A 233 8.89 21.00 -16.45
CA VAL A 233 8.84 22.03 -15.43
C VAL A 233 8.62 21.39 -14.08
N THR A 234 9.45 21.74 -13.09
CA THR A 234 9.45 21.11 -11.77
C THR A 234 8.88 22.00 -10.68
N ALA A 235 8.51 21.40 -9.55
CA ALA A 235 8.06 22.12 -8.36
C ALA A 235 9.16 23.05 -7.78
N ALA A 236 10.45 22.69 -7.95
CA ALA A 236 11.58 23.55 -7.57
C ALA A 236 11.61 24.83 -8.40
N GLN A 237 11.38 24.77 -9.71
CA GLN A 237 11.33 25.95 -10.58
C GLN A 237 10.16 26.88 -10.24
N LEU A 238 9.04 26.32 -9.74
CA LEU A 238 7.91 27.08 -9.20
C LEU A 238 8.14 27.62 -7.77
N GLN A 239 9.31 27.35 -7.17
CA GLN A 239 9.66 27.76 -5.79
C GLN A 239 8.67 27.28 -4.70
N ALA A 240 7.99 26.15 -4.94
CA ALA A 240 6.93 25.63 -4.08
C ALA A 240 7.44 24.75 -2.92
N VAL A 241 8.68 24.24 -3.00
CA VAL A 241 9.23 23.20 -2.12
C VAL A 241 9.15 23.57 -0.64
N GLY A 242 9.57 24.77 -0.27
CA GLY A 242 9.59 25.20 1.14
C GLY A 242 8.20 25.25 1.77
N ALA A 243 7.22 25.78 1.04
CA ALA A 243 5.84 25.89 1.51
C ALA A 243 5.19 24.50 1.64
N MET A 244 5.41 23.60 0.66
CA MET A 244 4.93 22.22 0.76
C MET A 244 5.58 21.46 1.91
N ALA A 245 6.90 21.58 2.09
CA ALA A 245 7.61 20.93 3.20
C ALA A 245 7.12 21.45 4.57
N THR A 246 6.74 22.72 4.67
CA THR A 246 6.15 23.28 5.88
C THR A 246 4.82 22.61 6.24
N LEU A 247 3.97 22.34 5.25
CA LEU A 247 2.72 21.60 5.45
C LEU A 247 2.96 20.12 5.83
N LEU A 248 4.05 19.54 5.38
CA LEU A 248 4.35 18.12 5.55
C LEU A 248 5.30 17.82 6.72
N LYS A 249 5.80 18.82 7.45
CA LYS A 249 6.85 18.65 8.47
C LYS A 249 6.46 17.69 9.61
N ASP A 250 5.19 17.66 9.98
CA ASP A 250 4.70 16.75 11.01
C ASP A 250 4.17 15.45 10.40
N ALA A 251 3.62 15.52 9.18
CA ALA A 251 3.14 14.35 8.45
C ALA A 251 4.25 13.35 8.09
N ILE A 252 5.52 13.76 8.01
CA ILE A 252 6.64 12.87 7.73
C ILE A 252 7.02 11.99 8.93
N LYS A 253 6.55 12.31 10.15
CA LYS A 253 6.81 11.53 11.36
C LYS A 253 5.86 10.34 11.44
N PRO A 254 6.36 9.11 11.68
CA PRO A 254 5.50 7.95 11.86
C PRO A 254 4.55 8.09 13.05
N ASN A 255 3.34 7.56 12.91
CA ASN A 255 2.35 7.52 13.98
C ASN A 255 2.45 6.20 14.74
N MET A 256 2.31 6.26 16.06
CA MET A 256 2.30 5.10 16.94
C MET A 256 0.93 4.92 17.58
N ILE A 257 0.43 3.69 17.50
CA ILE A 257 -0.79 3.19 18.15
C ILE A 257 -0.54 1.77 18.69
N GLN A 258 -1.59 1.07 19.06
CA GLN A 258 -1.53 -0.27 19.64
C GLN A 258 -2.53 -1.21 18.95
N THR A 259 -2.32 -2.52 19.11
CA THR A 259 -3.34 -3.52 18.79
C THR A 259 -4.29 -3.70 19.97
N LEU A 260 -5.36 -4.49 19.79
CA LEU A 260 -6.26 -4.90 20.89
C LEU A 260 -5.51 -5.56 22.05
N GLU A 261 -4.43 -6.27 21.78
CA GLU A 261 -3.58 -6.92 22.77
C GLU A 261 -2.33 -6.09 23.15
N HIS A 262 -2.34 -4.78 22.85
CA HIS A 262 -1.31 -3.79 23.21
C HIS A 262 0.05 -3.96 22.51
N THR A 263 0.13 -4.75 21.44
CA THR A 263 1.34 -4.80 20.62
C THR A 263 1.52 -3.44 19.90
N PRO A 264 2.71 -2.84 19.91
CA PRO A 264 2.95 -1.54 19.29
C PRO A 264 2.83 -1.63 17.76
N ALA A 265 2.18 -0.63 17.18
CA ALA A 265 2.02 -0.51 15.73
C ALA A 265 2.39 0.90 15.27
N LEU A 266 3.24 0.97 14.23
CA LEU A 266 3.52 2.20 13.50
C LEU A 266 2.65 2.25 12.26
N VAL A 267 1.86 3.33 12.12
CA VAL A 267 0.98 3.54 10.97
C VAL A 267 1.39 4.81 10.26
N HIS A 268 1.77 4.72 8.97
CA HIS A 268 2.29 5.89 8.29
C HIS A 268 2.21 5.77 6.77
N GLY A 269 1.49 6.70 6.13
CA GLY A 269 1.26 6.75 4.69
C GLY A 269 0.38 5.60 4.18
N GLY A 270 -0.25 5.78 3.03
CA GLY A 270 -1.23 4.83 2.51
C GLY A 270 -1.37 4.77 0.99
N PRO A 271 -0.26 4.70 0.21
CA PRO A 271 -0.37 4.66 -1.25
C PRO A 271 -1.06 3.38 -1.71
N PHE A 272 -1.90 3.48 -2.75
CA PHE A 272 -2.57 2.31 -3.32
C PHE A 272 -1.60 1.44 -4.13
N ALA A 273 -1.70 0.11 -4.00
CA ALA A 273 -0.80 -0.82 -4.67
C ALA A 273 -1.14 -1.07 -6.14
N ASN A 274 -2.33 -0.72 -6.61
CA ASN A 274 -2.72 -0.86 -8.01
C ASN A 274 -2.40 0.37 -8.88
N ILE A 275 -1.95 1.48 -8.27
CA ILE A 275 -1.62 2.74 -8.97
C ILE A 275 -0.35 3.42 -8.44
N ALA A 276 0.18 2.98 -7.31
CA ALA A 276 1.42 3.42 -6.68
C ALA A 276 2.14 2.21 -6.08
N HIS A 277 3.17 2.42 -5.23
CA HIS A 277 3.97 1.30 -4.70
C HIS A 277 3.30 0.51 -3.56
N GLY A 278 2.21 0.99 -2.98
CA GLY A 278 1.32 0.19 -2.14
C GLY A 278 1.85 -0.28 -0.79
N CYS A 279 2.84 0.43 -0.23
CA CYS A 279 3.48 0.08 1.03
C CYS A 279 3.46 1.27 1.99
N ASN A 280 3.53 1.02 3.30
CA ASN A 280 3.75 2.07 4.28
C ASN A 280 5.12 2.75 4.08
N SER A 281 5.40 3.79 4.85
CA SER A 281 6.62 4.58 4.66
C SER A 281 7.90 3.80 4.95
N VAL A 282 8.97 4.23 4.30
CA VAL A 282 10.35 3.78 4.59
C VAL A 282 10.71 4.13 6.04
N ARG A 283 10.33 5.34 6.50
CA ARG A 283 10.59 5.78 7.88
C ARG A 283 9.96 4.84 8.90
N ALA A 284 8.66 4.52 8.76
CA ALA A 284 7.98 3.62 9.69
C ALA A 284 8.64 2.22 9.71
N THR A 285 8.95 1.66 8.54
CA THR A 285 9.57 0.34 8.47
C THR A 285 10.99 0.33 9.07
N LYS A 286 11.84 1.31 8.73
CA LYS A 286 13.19 1.42 9.31
C LYS A 286 13.14 1.65 10.82
N THR A 287 12.22 2.48 11.28
CA THR A 287 12.02 2.71 12.71
C THR A 287 11.61 1.44 13.43
N ALA A 288 10.61 0.70 12.90
CA ALA A 288 10.18 -0.57 13.48
C ALA A 288 11.32 -1.60 13.55
N LEU A 289 12.16 -1.69 12.52
CA LEU A 289 13.33 -2.57 12.49
C LEU A 289 14.35 -2.25 13.59
N LYS A 290 14.47 -0.98 13.97
CA LYS A 290 15.42 -0.55 15.01
C LYS A 290 14.82 -0.54 16.42
N MET A 291 13.49 -0.55 16.51
CA MET A 291 12.77 -0.61 17.80
C MET A 291 12.64 -2.03 18.33
N ALA A 292 12.64 -3.04 17.47
CA ALA A 292 12.29 -4.40 17.85
C ALA A 292 13.14 -5.46 17.12
N ASP A 293 13.13 -6.68 17.65
CA ASP A 293 13.80 -7.82 17.03
C ASP A 293 13.10 -8.26 15.73
N TYR A 294 11.79 -7.95 15.60
CA TYR A 294 10.98 -8.31 14.45
C TYR A 294 10.10 -7.13 14.03
N CYS A 295 10.19 -6.74 12.75
CA CYS A 295 9.28 -5.83 12.10
C CYS A 295 8.35 -6.63 11.18
N ILE A 296 7.04 -6.54 11.42
CA ILE A 296 6.02 -7.20 10.61
C ILE A 296 5.29 -6.12 9.83
N THR A 297 5.38 -6.18 8.50
CA THR A 297 4.76 -5.18 7.62
C THR A 297 3.95 -5.84 6.52
N GLU A 298 3.14 -5.06 5.82
CA GLU A 298 2.31 -5.55 4.72
C GLU A 298 2.53 -4.80 3.42
N ALA A 299 2.18 -5.45 2.29
CA ALA A 299 2.03 -4.81 0.99
C ALA A 299 0.61 -4.97 0.45
N GLY A 300 0.12 -3.96 -0.27
CA GLY A 300 -1.28 -3.92 -0.73
C GLY A 300 -1.61 -4.94 -1.81
N PHE A 301 -2.83 -5.43 -1.82
CA PHE A 301 -3.37 -6.42 -2.77
C PHE A 301 -2.59 -7.73 -2.82
N GLY A 302 -2.47 -8.35 -4.01
CA GLY A 302 -1.73 -9.59 -4.22
C GLY A 302 -0.23 -9.40 -4.33
N ALA A 303 0.52 -10.51 -4.22
CA ALA A 303 1.97 -10.48 -4.30
C ALA A 303 2.49 -10.06 -5.69
N ASP A 304 1.68 -10.22 -6.71
CA ASP A 304 1.94 -9.76 -8.08
C ASP A 304 2.00 -8.23 -8.22
N LEU A 305 1.37 -7.50 -7.30
CA LEU A 305 1.37 -6.03 -7.26
C LEU A 305 2.13 -5.49 -6.04
N GLY A 306 1.62 -5.79 -4.84
CA GLY A 306 2.14 -5.19 -3.62
C GLY A 306 3.53 -5.70 -3.27
N ALA A 307 3.75 -7.03 -3.26
CA ALA A 307 5.06 -7.57 -2.90
C ALA A 307 6.12 -7.27 -3.97
N GLU A 308 5.79 -7.36 -5.25
CA GLU A 308 6.69 -6.97 -6.35
C GLU A 308 7.19 -5.54 -6.14
N LYS A 309 6.30 -4.57 -5.90
CA LYS A 309 6.67 -3.16 -5.68
C LYS A 309 7.36 -2.91 -4.34
N PHE A 310 7.01 -3.69 -3.32
CA PHE A 310 7.75 -3.66 -2.06
C PHE A 310 9.23 -4.02 -2.29
N PHE A 311 9.50 -5.03 -3.10
CA PHE A 311 10.85 -5.48 -3.42
C PHE A 311 11.56 -4.55 -4.41
N ASP A 312 10.97 -4.35 -5.60
CA ASP A 312 11.62 -3.64 -6.70
C ASP A 312 11.61 -2.12 -6.56
N ILE A 313 10.74 -1.55 -5.73
CA ILE A 313 10.70 -0.11 -5.47
C ILE A 313 11.18 0.19 -4.05
N LYS A 314 10.43 -0.21 -3.01
CA LYS A 314 10.70 0.20 -1.64
C LYS A 314 12.01 -0.37 -1.10
N CYS A 315 12.23 -1.68 -1.23
CA CYS A 315 13.46 -2.32 -0.76
C CYS A 315 14.69 -1.84 -1.54
N ARG A 316 14.57 -1.71 -2.87
CA ARG A 316 15.62 -1.17 -3.73
C ARG A 316 16.06 0.22 -3.27
N MET A 317 15.12 1.15 -3.10
CA MET A 317 15.42 2.55 -2.75
C MET A 317 15.91 2.72 -1.31
N ALA A 318 15.36 1.92 -0.38
CA ALA A 318 15.64 2.06 1.04
C ALA A 318 16.77 1.15 1.56
N GLY A 319 17.31 0.25 0.72
CA GLY A 319 18.30 -0.74 1.13
C GLY A 319 17.75 -1.80 2.09
N LEU A 320 16.44 -2.03 2.09
CA LEU A 320 15.79 -3.02 2.95
C LEU A 320 16.01 -4.44 2.40
N LYS A 321 16.14 -5.41 3.30
CA LYS A 321 16.31 -6.83 2.96
C LYS A 321 15.34 -7.66 3.77
N PRO A 322 14.22 -8.12 3.17
CA PRO A 322 13.27 -8.97 3.84
C PRO A 322 13.88 -10.32 4.22
N ASP A 323 13.60 -10.78 5.45
CA ASP A 323 14.09 -12.08 5.97
C ASP A 323 13.11 -13.21 5.67
N ALA A 324 11.81 -12.93 5.65
CA ALA A 324 10.76 -13.89 5.30
C ALA A 324 9.52 -13.19 4.73
N VAL A 325 8.72 -13.95 4.00
CA VAL A 325 7.40 -13.54 3.50
C VAL A 325 6.33 -14.48 4.01
N VAL A 326 5.23 -13.91 4.51
CA VAL A 326 3.99 -14.63 4.81
C VAL A 326 3.01 -14.39 3.65
N LEU A 327 2.65 -15.45 2.94
CA LEU A 327 1.71 -15.42 1.83
C LEU A 327 0.33 -15.89 2.32
N VAL A 328 -0.60 -14.95 2.41
CA VAL A 328 -1.97 -15.21 2.86
C VAL A 328 -2.82 -15.73 1.70
N ALA A 329 -3.48 -16.84 1.92
CA ALA A 329 -4.51 -17.38 1.04
C ALA A 329 -5.81 -17.59 1.84
N THR A 330 -6.93 -17.71 1.14
CA THR A 330 -8.21 -18.15 1.69
C THR A 330 -8.82 -19.21 0.78
N VAL A 331 -9.55 -20.15 1.37
CA VAL A 331 -10.32 -21.13 0.59
C VAL A 331 -11.28 -20.43 -0.38
N ARG A 332 -11.88 -19.33 0.07
CA ARG A 332 -12.80 -18.52 -0.76
C ARG A 332 -12.10 -17.93 -1.99
N ALA A 333 -10.92 -17.32 -1.82
CA ALA A 333 -10.18 -16.77 -2.95
C ALA A 333 -9.71 -17.85 -3.93
N LEU A 334 -9.27 -19.00 -3.41
CA LEU A 334 -8.87 -20.13 -4.27
C LEU A 334 -10.08 -20.69 -5.05
N LYS A 335 -11.24 -20.88 -4.41
CA LYS A 335 -12.47 -21.30 -5.13
C LYS A 335 -12.92 -20.25 -6.16
N TYR A 336 -12.83 -18.96 -5.82
CA TYR A 336 -13.13 -17.87 -6.77
C TYR A 336 -12.19 -17.92 -7.99
N ASN A 337 -10.89 -18.09 -7.77
CA ASN A 337 -9.90 -18.28 -8.82
C ASN A 337 -10.10 -19.60 -9.59
N GLY A 338 -10.81 -20.56 -9.02
CA GLY A 338 -11.26 -21.79 -9.67
C GLY A 338 -12.58 -21.68 -10.45
N GLY A 339 -13.18 -20.45 -10.49
CA GLY A 339 -14.38 -20.13 -11.26
C GLY A 339 -15.70 -20.20 -10.50
N VAL A 340 -15.69 -20.31 -9.17
CA VAL A 340 -16.93 -20.27 -8.35
C VAL A 340 -17.44 -18.83 -8.26
N PRO A 341 -18.74 -18.59 -8.51
CA PRO A 341 -19.35 -17.28 -8.32
C PRO A 341 -19.24 -16.77 -6.88
N LYS A 342 -19.13 -15.44 -6.70
CA LYS A 342 -18.98 -14.81 -5.38
C LYS A 342 -20.07 -15.17 -4.37
N THR A 343 -21.27 -15.47 -4.85
CA THR A 343 -22.43 -15.83 -4.03
C THR A 343 -22.41 -17.27 -3.51
N GLU A 344 -21.50 -18.11 -3.99
CA GLU A 344 -21.44 -19.55 -3.74
C GLU A 344 -20.16 -20.00 -3.04
N LEU A 345 -19.31 -19.06 -2.58
CA LEU A 345 -17.98 -19.36 -2.03
C LEU A 345 -18.01 -20.04 -0.66
N THR A 346 -19.15 -20.08 0.03
CA THR A 346 -19.28 -20.68 1.37
C THR A 346 -19.50 -22.19 1.37
N GLY A 347 -19.93 -22.77 0.23
CA GLY A 347 -20.11 -24.22 0.09
C GLY A 347 -18.79 -24.92 -0.24
N GLU A 348 -18.61 -26.16 0.25
CA GLU A 348 -17.46 -27.00 -0.12
C GLU A 348 -17.40 -27.21 -1.63
N ASN A 349 -16.20 -27.00 -2.21
CA ASN A 349 -15.96 -27.26 -3.63
C ASN A 349 -14.49 -27.58 -3.91
N LEU A 350 -14.11 -28.82 -3.69
CA LEU A 350 -12.75 -29.32 -3.90
C LEU A 350 -12.29 -29.24 -5.37
N ASP A 351 -13.21 -29.41 -6.34
CA ASP A 351 -12.84 -29.35 -7.76
C ASP A 351 -12.48 -27.93 -8.19
N ALA A 352 -13.21 -26.92 -7.72
CA ALA A 352 -12.86 -25.53 -7.94
C ALA A 352 -11.57 -25.16 -7.19
N LEU A 353 -11.40 -25.64 -5.97
CA LEU A 353 -10.20 -25.44 -5.19
C LEU A 353 -8.95 -25.98 -5.90
N LYS A 354 -9.04 -27.20 -6.48
CA LYS A 354 -7.99 -27.82 -7.31
C LYS A 354 -7.63 -26.99 -8.55
N LYS A 355 -8.61 -26.32 -9.16
CA LYS A 355 -8.34 -25.41 -10.29
C LYS A 355 -7.69 -24.12 -9.83
N GLY A 356 -8.22 -23.52 -8.77
CA GLY A 356 -7.77 -22.21 -8.30
C GLY A 356 -6.44 -22.24 -7.55
N ILE A 357 -5.98 -23.41 -7.08
CA ILE A 357 -4.70 -23.55 -6.37
C ILE A 357 -3.50 -23.12 -7.23
N SER A 358 -3.63 -23.14 -8.56
CA SER A 358 -2.63 -22.65 -9.50
C SER A 358 -2.30 -21.16 -9.29
N ASN A 359 -3.24 -20.37 -8.77
CA ASN A 359 -2.99 -18.99 -8.40
C ASN A 359 -2.03 -18.90 -7.20
N LEU A 360 -2.24 -19.69 -6.15
CA LEU A 360 -1.32 -19.79 -5.03
C LEU A 360 0.06 -20.26 -5.48
N GLU A 361 0.12 -21.28 -6.33
CA GLU A 361 1.38 -21.79 -6.88
C GLU A 361 2.19 -20.69 -7.57
N LYS A 362 1.54 -19.91 -8.46
CA LYS A 362 2.22 -18.80 -9.15
C LYS A 362 2.73 -17.73 -8.18
N HIS A 363 1.98 -17.40 -7.14
CA HIS A 363 2.43 -16.45 -6.13
C HIS A 363 3.62 -16.97 -5.30
N ILE A 364 3.64 -18.26 -4.96
CA ILE A 364 4.80 -18.89 -4.30
C ILE A 364 6.04 -18.82 -5.22
N GLU A 365 5.89 -19.17 -6.50
CA GLU A 365 6.96 -19.07 -7.48
C GLU A 365 7.49 -17.63 -7.61
N ASN A 366 6.58 -16.65 -7.69
CA ASN A 366 6.94 -15.24 -7.79
C ASN A 366 7.79 -14.78 -6.61
N LEU A 367 7.38 -15.10 -5.38
CA LEU A 367 8.10 -14.72 -4.17
C LEU A 367 9.47 -15.39 -4.08
N LYS A 368 9.57 -16.65 -4.47
CA LYS A 368 10.85 -17.39 -4.51
C LYS A 368 11.86 -16.78 -5.50
N LYS A 369 11.39 -16.10 -6.57
CA LYS A 369 12.25 -15.39 -7.53
C LYS A 369 13.02 -14.22 -6.91
N PHE A 370 12.54 -13.68 -5.80
CA PHE A 370 13.24 -12.64 -5.06
C PHE A 370 14.21 -13.20 -3.99
N GLY A 371 14.36 -14.52 -3.90
CA GLY A 371 15.29 -15.18 -2.97
C GLY A 371 14.85 -15.16 -1.50
N VAL A 372 13.59 -14.85 -1.20
CA VAL A 372 13.07 -14.74 0.18
C VAL A 372 12.33 -16.02 0.58
N PRO A 373 12.58 -16.56 1.78
CA PRO A 373 11.82 -17.69 2.33
C PRO A 373 10.32 -17.37 2.45
N VAL A 374 9.45 -18.32 2.03
CA VAL A 374 7.99 -18.14 2.01
C VAL A 374 7.33 -19.07 3.02
N VAL A 375 6.44 -18.51 3.84
CA VAL A 375 5.49 -19.24 4.68
C VAL A 375 4.09 -18.97 4.16
N VAL A 376 3.37 -20.00 3.74
CA VAL A 376 1.97 -19.86 3.35
C VAL A 376 1.09 -19.95 4.59
N THR A 377 0.14 -19.04 4.71
CA THR A 377 -0.89 -19.14 5.73
C THR A 377 -2.28 -19.14 5.10
N LEU A 378 -3.12 -20.00 5.61
CA LEU A 378 -4.53 -20.03 5.25
C LEU A 378 -5.33 -19.28 6.33
N ASN A 379 -5.87 -18.11 5.97
CA ASN A 379 -6.80 -17.37 6.82
C ASN A 379 -8.14 -18.10 6.80
N ALA A 380 -8.36 -18.95 7.80
CA ALA A 380 -9.48 -19.88 7.85
C ALA A 380 -10.77 -19.19 8.30
N PHE A 381 -11.87 -19.50 7.62
CA PHE A 381 -13.21 -19.09 7.98
C PHE A 381 -14.00 -20.28 8.57
N VAL A 382 -15.01 -20.00 9.39
CA VAL A 382 -15.86 -21.03 10.00
C VAL A 382 -16.62 -21.89 8.99
N THR A 383 -16.69 -21.46 7.74
CA THR A 383 -17.33 -22.20 6.63
C THR A 383 -16.39 -23.11 5.87
N ASP A 384 -15.08 -23.03 6.13
CA ASP A 384 -14.09 -23.85 5.44
C ASP A 384 -14.10 -25.27 6.01
N THR A 385 -14.10 -26.29 5.15
CA THR A 385 -14.15 -27.69 5.58
C THR A 385 -12.75 -28.25 5.82
N GLU A 386 -12.62 -29.28 6.68
CA GLU A 386 -11.35 -29.95 6.91
C GLU A 386 -10.73 -30.47 5.60
N ALA A 387 -11.54 -31.00 4.68
CA ALA A 387 -11.07 -31.49 3.40
C ALA A 387 -10.44 -30.38 2.54
N GLU A 388 -11.02 -29.17 2.56
CA GLU A 388 -10.48 -28.00 1.85
C GLU A 388 -9.17 -27.51 2.50
N LEU A 389 -9.13 -27.44 3.84
CA LEU A 389 -7.94 -27.02 4.60
C LEU A 389 -6.77 -28.01 4.38
N ASP A 390 -7.03 -29.32 4.49
CA ASP A 390 -6.04 -30.38 4.29
C ASP A 390 -5.51 -30.40 2.86
N PHE A 391 -6.37 -30.15 1.87
CA PHE A 391 -5.93 -30.06 0.48
C PHE A 391 -4.87 -28.97 0.27
N VAL A 392 -5.10 -27.76 0.79
CA VAL A 392 -4.14 -26.65 0.67
C VAL A 392 -2.86 -26.94 1.45
N LYS A 393 -2.98 -27.50 2.66
CA LYS A 393 -1.84 -27.90 3.47
C LYS A 393 -0.94 -28.89 2.73
N ASN A 394 -1.51 -30.01 2.26
CA ASN A 394 -0.77 -31.04 1.52
C ASN A 394 -0.11 -30.47 0.26
N PHE A 395 -0.81 -29.58 -0.46
CA PHE A 395 -0.27 -28.88 -1.62
C PHE A 395 1.00 -28.08 -1.30
N CYS A 396 1.02 -27.38 -0.16
CA CYS A 396 2.18 -26.61 0.28
C CYS A 396 3.34 -27.52 0.73
N GLU A 397 3.03 -28.56 1.49
CA GLU A 397 4.03 -29.53 1.99
C GLU A 397 4.73 -30.28 0.82
N GLU A 398 4.00 -30.69 -0.20
CA GLU A 398 4.55 -31.33 -1.42
C GLU A 398 5.54 -30.42 -2.18
N ARG A 399 5.48 -29.11 -1.97
CA ARG A 399 6.34 -28.09 -2.63
C ARG A 399 7.43 -27.52 -1.71
N ASP A 400 7.69 -28.18 -0.60
CA ASP A 400 8.64 -27.71 0.44
C ASP A 400 8.36 -26.24 0.83
N CYS A 401 7.07 -25.90 0.96
CA CYS A 401 6.62 -24.59 1.40
C CYS A 401 6.05 -24.70 2.82
N ALA A 402 6.61 -23.94 3.75
CA ALA A 402 6.12 -23.91 5.12
C ALA A 402 4.64 -23.44 5.13
N PHE A 403 3.82 -24.11 5.94
CA PHE A 403 2.38 -23.85 6.02
C PHE A 403 1.92 -23.76 7.48
N ALA A 404 0.98 -22.85 7.75
CA ALA A 404 0.26 -22.76 9.02
C ALA A 404 -1.16 -22.24 8.82
N LEU A 405 -2.08 -22.68 9.66
CA LEU A 405 -3.42 -22.09 9.74
C LEU A 405 -3.39 -20.80 10.56
N SER A 406 -4.23 -19.83 10.17
CA SER A 406 -4.46 -18.59 10.92
C SER A 406 -5.94 -18.47 11.30
N LYS A 407 -6.20 -18.28 12.58
CA LYS A 407 -7.53 -18.02 13.18
C LYS A 407 -7.54 -16.70 13.95
N VAL A 408 -6.69 -15.75 13.54
CA VAL A 408 -6.48 -14.49 14.27
C VAL A 408 -7.73 -13.60 14.28
N TRP A 409 -8.56 -13.68 13.26
CA TRP A 409 -9.82 -12.93 13.23
C TRP A 409 -10.72 -13.31 14.43
N GLU A 410 -10.82 -14.61 14.73
CA GLU A 410 -11.66 -15.14 15.81
C GLU A 410 -10.99 -15.04 17.18
N LYS A 411 -9.66 -15.24 17.26
CA LYS A 411 -8.94 -15.51 18.51
C LYS A 411 -7.79 -14.53 18.81
N GLY A 412 -7.65 -13.44 18.01
CA GLY A 412 -6.52 -12.54 18.20
C GLY A 412 -5.18 -13.23 18.08
N GLY A 413 -4.21 -12.81 18.85
CA GLY A 413 -2.86 -13.37 18.84
C GLY A 413 -2.78 -14.88 19.14
N GLU A 414 -3.69 -15.41 19.97
CA GLU A 414 -3.77 -16.85 20.23
C GLU A 414 -4.01 -17.67 18.95
N GLY A 415 -4.87 -17.14 18.06
CA GLY A 415 -5.16 -17.76 16.77
C GLY A 415 -3.99 -17.71 15.77
N GLY A 416 -2.93 -16.97 16.08
CA GLY A 416 -1.73 -16.79 15.25
C GLY A 416 -0.49 -17.54 15.73
N ILE A 417 -0.54 -18.23 16.88
CA ILE A 417 0.65 -18.86 17.49
C ILE A 417 1.30 -19.88 16.55
N GLU A 418 0.51 -20.73 15.89
CA GLU A 418 1.03 -21.72 14.93
C GLU A 418 1.79 -21.03 13.79
N LEU A 419 1.19 -19.97 13.22
CA LEU A 419 1.84 -19.19 12.16
C LEU A 419 3.12 -18.50 12.67
N ALA A 420 3.06 -17.88 13.84
CA ALA A 420 4.22 -17.22 14.44
C ALA A 420 5.39 -18.20 14.65
N GLN A 421 5.12 -19.40 15.20
CA GLN A 421 6.13 -20.43 15.37
C GLN A 421 6.70 -20.88 14.02
N LYS A 422 5.85 -21.07 13.00
CA LYS A 422 6.30 -21.48 11.67
C LYS A 422 7.19 -20.40 11.01
N VAL A 423 6.88 -19.12 11.22
CA VAL A 423 7.73 -18.00 10.75
C VAL A 423 9.06 -18.00 11.48
N LEU A 424 9.08 -18.15 12.81
CA LEU A 424 10.32 -18.22 13.61
C LEU A 424 11.20 -19.39 13.16
N ASP A 425 10.62 -20.59 13.02
CA ASP A 425 11.34 -21.78 12.53
C ASP A 425 11.95 -21.53 11.13
N THR A 426 11.21 -20.85 10.25
CA THR A 426 11.69 -20.50 8.91
C THR A 426 12.86 -19.53 8.96
N LEU A 427 12.80 -18.51 9.82
CA LEU A 427 13.89 -17.54 10.01
C LEU A 427 15.17 -18.18 10.57
N GLU A 428 15.04 -19.24 11.39
CA GLU A 428 16.18 -19.99 11.93
C GLU A 428 16.79 -20.94 10.90
N GLN A 429 15.94 -21.60 10.11
CA GLN A 429 16.36 -22.68 9.20
C GLN A 429 16.77 -22.19 7.80
N LYS A 430 16.19 -21.09 7.32
CA LYS A 430 16.40 -20.58 5.97
C LYS A 430 16.91 -19.15 6.01
N LYS A 431 18.00 -18.89 5.29
CA LYS A 431 18.53 -17.53 5.14
C LYS A 431 17.97 -16.90 3.87
N SER A 432 17.53 -15.65 3.96
CA SER A 432 17.14 -14.86 2.80
C SER A 432 18.36 -14.53 1.94
N ASP A 433 18.21 -14.72 0.63
CA ASP A 433 19.13 -14.26 -0.43
C ASP A 433 18.42 -13.23 -1.29
N PHE A 434 17.84 -12.23 -0.63
CA PHE A 434 17.01 -11.23 -1.27
C PHE A 434 17.76 -10.47 -2.36
N HIS A 435 17.15 -10.40 -3.54
CA HIS A 435 17.56 -9.60 -4.68
C HIS A 435 16.35 -9.06 -5.44
N VAL A 436 16.56 -7.99 -6.18
CA VAL A 436 15.55 -7.36 -7.02
C VAL A 436 15.40 -8.10 -8.34
N LEU A 437 14.26 -7.94 -9.00
CA LEU A 437 13.91 -8.73 -10.20
C LEU A 437 14.72 -8.33 -11.44
N TYR A 438 15.10 -7.07 -11.56
CA TYR A 438 15.80 -6.51 -12.74
C TYR A 438 16.79 -5.45 -12.35
N ASP A 439 17.79 -5.24 -13.22
CA ASP A 439 18.75 -4.15 -13.11
C ASP A 439 18.11 -2.82 -13.55
N GLU A 440 18.39 -1.74 -12.81
CA GLU A 440 17.83 -0.41 -13.10
C GLU A 440 18.39 0.22 -14.38
N THR A 441 19.53 -0.26 -14.89
CA THR A 441 20.15 0.23 -16.13
C THR A 441 19.50 -0.32 -17.40
N LEU A 442 18.62 -1.31 -17.29
CA LEU A 442 17.87 -1.82 -18.44
C LEU A 442 16.94 -0.75 -19.02
N PRO A 443 16.66 -0.78 -20.34
CA PRO A 443 15.63 0.06 -20.94
C PRO A 443 14.27 -0.11 -20.26
N LEU A 444 13.45 0.95 -20.23
CA LEU A 444 12.15 0.91 -19.57
C LEU A 444 11.26 -0.23 -20.07
N LYS A 445 11.24 -0.48 -21.38
CA LYS A 445 10.46 -1.59 -21.97
C LYS A 445 10.94 -2.96 -21.50
N ASP A 446 12.25 -3.16 -21.37
CA ASP A 446 12.80 -4.44 -20.93
C ASP A 446 12.44 -4.73 -19.46
N LYS A 447 12.43 -3.69 -18.59
CA LYS A 447 11.95 -3.79 -17.20
C LYS A 447 10.49 -4.18 -17.16
N ILE A 448 9.64 -3.52 -17.97
CA ILE A 448 8.20 -3.80 -18.07
C ILE A 448 7.98 -5.24 -18.53
N GLU A 449 8.68 -5.69 -19.57
CA GLU A 449 8.60 -7.05 -20.07
C GLU A 449 9.07 -8.09 -19.05
N THR A 450 10.11 -7.78 -18.28
CA THR A 450 10.59 -8.65 -17.19
C THR A 450 9.50 -8.85 -16.16
N ILE A 451 8.86 -7.79 -15.67
CA ILE A 451 7.74 -7.90 -14.72
C ILE A 451 6.59 -8.71 -15.32
N ALA A 452 6.19 -8.40 -16.56
CA ALA A 452 5.06 -9.06 -17.22
C ALA A 452 5.29 -10.56 -17.38
N LYS A 453 6.47 -10.96 -17.83
CA LYS A 453 6.81 -12.38 -18.05
C LYS A 453 7.06 -13.12 -16.74
N GLU A 454 7.89 -12.57 -15.89
CA GLU A 454 8.35 -13.26 -14.68
C GLU A 454 7.27 -13.29 -13.58
N ILE A 455 6.57 -12.19 -13.35
CA ILE A 455 5.60 -12.07 -12.26
C ILE A 455 4.18 -12.44 -12.72
N TYR A 456 3.74 -11.89 -13.86
CA TYR A 456 2.36 -12.14 -14.32
C TYR A 456 2.23 -13.43 -15.13
N GLY A 457 3.31 -13.91 -15.75
CA GLY A 457 3.29 -15.08 -16.62
C GLY A 457 2.75 -14.79 -18.03
N ALA A 458 2.81 -13.52 -18.46
CA ALA A 458 2.42 -13.11 -19.80
C ALA A 458 3.42 -13.59 -20.87
N ASP A 459 2.95 -13.83 -22.09
CA ASP A 459 3.81 -14.14 -23.24
C ASP A 459 4.60 -12.90 -23.71
N GLY A 460 4.07 -11.69 -23.48
CA GLY A 460 4.70 -10.43 -23.86
C GLY A 460 3.90 -9.19 -23.44
N VAL A 461 4.31 -8.04 -23.98
CA VAL A 461 3.69 -6.75 -23.72
C VAL A 461 3.34 -6.05 -25.02
N GLU A 462 2.12 -5.57 -25.13
CA GLU A 462 1.64 -4.76 -26.23
C GLU A 462 1.55 -3.29 -25.79
N TYR A 463 2.10 -2.39 -26.60
CA TYR A 463 2.14 -0.97 -26.27
C TYR A 463 1.25 -0.17 -27.21
N ALA A 464 0.36 0.65 -26.67
CA ALA A 464 -0.28 1.69 -27.45
C ALA A 464 0.79 2.62 -28.06
N ALA A 465 0.52 3.18 -29.24
CA ALA A 465 1.46 4.09 -29.92
C ALA A 465 1.83 5.30 -29.05
N SER A 466 0.87 5.83 -28.26
CA SER A 466 1.12 6.88 -27.26
C SER A 466 2.08 6.45 -26.17
N ALA A 467 1.86 5.26 -25.59
CA ALA A 467 2.70 4.71 -24.53
C ALA A 467 4.15 4.49 -25.00
N SER A 468 4.33 3.95 -26.21
CA SER A 468 5.67 3.79 -26.79
C SER A 468 6.42 5.11 -26.94
N LYS A 469 5.72 6.17 -27.37
CA LYS A 469 6.30 7.53 -27.50
C LYS A 469 6.62 8.12 -26.12
N GLN A 470 5.75 7.94 -25.15
CA GLN A 470 5.95 8.41 -23.78
C GLN A 470 7.17 7.75 -23.15
N LEU A 471 7.31 6.42 -23.24
CA LEU A 471 8.47 5.70 -22.72
C LEU A 471 9.78 6.16 -23.37
N ALA A 472 9.83 6.31 -24.70
CA ALA A 472 11.00 6.83 -25.40
C ALA A 472 11.34 8.25 -24.93
N LYS A 473 10.34 9.11 -24.76
CA LYS A 473 10.54 10.47 -24.26
C LYS A 473 11.07 10.50 -22.83
N LEU A 474 10.60 9.62 -21.97
CA LEU A 474 11.10 9.51 -20.58
C LEU A 474 12.59 9.07 -20.57
N GLU A 475 13.00 8.17 -21.45
CA GLU A 475 14.42 7.78 -21.59
C GLU A 475 15.27 8.95 -22.10
N GLU A 476 14.82 9.70 -23.09
CA GLU A 476 15.49 10.92 -23.58
C GLU A 476 15.67 11.98 -22.48
N LEU A 477 14.68 12.11 -21.58
CA LEU A 477 14.71 13.06 -20.46
C LEU A 477 15.55 12.57 -19.27
N GLY A 478 16.18 11.39 -19.36
CA GLY A 478 17.06 10.85 -18.33
C GLY A 478 16.37 10.03 -17.25
N PHE A 479 15.10 9.66 -17.42
CA PHE A 479 14.35 8.83 -16.48
C PHE A 479 14.47 7.32 -16.73
N GLY A 480 15.32 6.90 -17.66
CA GLY A 480 15.49 5.49 -18.06
C GLY A 480 15.94 4.56 -16.94
N ASN A 481 16.68 5.06 -15.93
CA ASN A 481 17.17 4.24 -14.81
C ASN A 481 16.17 4.09 -13.65
N LEU A 482 14.99 4.69 -13.74
CA LEU A 482 13.97 4.55 -12.68
C LEU A 482 13.32 3.16 -12.71
N PRO A 483 12.96 2.59 -11.56
CA PRO A 483 12.16 1.38 -11.50
C PRO A 483 10.74 1.59 -12.01
N ILE A 484 10.07 0.50 -12.34
CA ILE A 484 8.74 0.47 -12.92
C ILE A 484 7.69 0.26 -11.82
N CYS A 485 6.63 1.07 -11.85
CA CYS A 485 5.44 0.89 -11.05
C CYS A 485 4.26 0.50 -11.97
N MET A 486 4.00 -0.81 -12.09
CA MET A 486 2.88 -1.31 -12.89
C MET A 486 1.55 -1.00 -12.22
N ALA A 487 0.69 -0.26 -12.89
CA ALA A 487 -0.68 0.00 -12.48
C ALA A 487 -1.64 -0.93 -13.24
N LYS A 488 -2.16 -1.94 -12.54
CA LYS A 488 -2.92 -3.07 -13.09
C LYS A 488 -4.10 -3.41 -12.18
N THR A 489 -5.09 -4.12 -12.71
CA THR A 489 -6.14 -4.70 -11.88
C THR A 489 -5.54 -5.62 -10.80
N GLN A 490 -6.10 -5.59 -9.61
CA GLN A 490 -5.70 -6.45 -8.49
C GLN A 490 -6.33 -7.85 -8.52
N TYR A 491 -7.31 -8.08 -9.39
CA TYR A 491 -8.13 -9.29 -9.37
C TYR A 491 -7.61 -10.43 -10.25
N SER A 492 -6.57 -10.18 -11.02
CA SER A 492 -5.97 -11.17 -11.93
C SER A 492 -4.47 -10.96 -12.04
N LEU A 493 -3.74 -12.00 -12.42
CA LEU A 493 -2.36 -11.88 -12.87
C LEU A 493 -2.26 -11.14 -14.22
N SER A 494 -3.30 -11.22 -15.06
CA SER A 494 -3.44 -10.43 -16.28
C SER A 494 -3.93 -9.00 -16.01
N ASP A 495 -3.93 -8.14 -17.01
CA ASP A 495 -4.61 -6.84 -17.01
C ASP A 495 -6.11 -6.94 -17.33
N ASP A 496 -6.59 -8.13 -17.70
CA ASP A 496 -8.01 -8.47 -17.78
C ASP A 496 -8.47 -9.16 -16.49
N GLN A 497 -9.32 -8.48 -15.71
CA GLN A 497 -9.83 -8.98 -14.43
C GLN A 497 -10.73 -10.20 -14.54
N THR A 498 -11.14 -10.61 -15.74
CA THR A 498 -11.98 -11.80 -15.97
C THR A 498 -11.15 -13.08 -16.09
N LEU A 499 -9.85 -12.95 -16.33
CA LEU A 499 -8.93 -14.08 -16.43
C LEU A 499 -8.45 -14.48 -15.03
N LEU A 500 -9.17 -15.41 -14.40
CA LEU A 500 -8.92 -15.86 -13.04
C LEU A 500 -7.88 -17.01 -12.99
N GLY A 501 -7.41 -17.31 -11.79
CA GLY A 501 -6.46 -18.40 -11.53
C GLY A 501 -5.04 -18.08 -11.99
N ARG A 502 -4.50 -18.92 -12.84
CA ARG A 502 -3.19 -18.72 -13.48
C ARG A 502 -3.40 -18.69 -15.00
N PRO A 503 -3.73 -17.52 -15.56
CA PRO A 503 -3.94 -17.39 -17.00
C PRO A 503 -2.65 -17.68 -17.78
N GLU A 504 -2.81 -18.22 -18.99
CA GLU A 504 -1.74 -18.53 -19.94
C GLU A 504 -2.08 -17.89 -21.29
N HIS A 505 -1.07 -17.70 -22.14
CA HIS A 505 -1.24 -17.19 -23.52
C HIS A 505 -1.93 -15.84 -23.60
N PHE A 506 -1.46 -14.88 -22.78
CA PHE A 506 -1.96 -13.51 -22.79
C PHE A 506 -0.80 -12.50 -22.87
N SER A 507 -1.10 -11.31 -23.36
CA SER A 507 -0.22 -10.14 -23.32
C SER A 507 -0.71 -9.12 -22.30
N ILE A 508 0.19 -8.30 -21.77
CA ILE A 508 -0.15 -7.12 -20.99
C ILE A 508 -0.26 -5.92 -21.95
N HIS A 509 -1.32 -5.12 -21.82
CA HIS A 509 -1.59 -3.98 -22.70
C HIS A 509 -1.28 -2.66 -22.00
N VAL A 510 -0.15 -2.06 -22.35
CA VAL A 510 0.28 -0.76 -21.83
C VAL A 510 -0.36 0.36 -22.65
N ARG A 511 -1.22 1.16 -22.02
CA ARG A 511 -1.92 2.27 -22.67
C ARG A 511 -1.24 3.62 -22.49
N GLU A 512 -0.54 3.83 -21.37
CA GLU A 512 0.06 5.10 -21.00
C GLU A 512 1.22 4.88 -20.03
N ALA A 513 2.22 5.77 -20.07
CA ALA A 513 3.31 5.81 -19.10
C ALA A 513 3.65 7.25 -18.75
N TYR A 514 3.97 7.50 -17.47
CA TYR A 514 4.43 8.81 -17.00
C TYR A 514 5.40 8.66 -15.84
N VAL A 515 6.18 9.70 -15.57
CA VAL A 515 7.14 9.71 -14.46
C VAL A 515 6.52 10.31 -13.19
N SER A 516 6.75 9.65 -12.05
CA SER A 516 6.66 10.21 -10.71
C SER A 516 8.09 10.53 -10.25
N ALA A 517 8.63 11.65 -10.72
CA ALA A 517 10.06 11.97 -10.60
C ALA A 517 10.47 12.24 -9.14
N GLY A 518 9.60 12.80 -8.34
CA GLY A 518 9.81 12.98 -6.90
C GLY A 518 9.82 11.67 -6.14
N ALA A 519 8.88 10.78 -6.44
CA ALA A 519 8.85 9.42 -5.89
C ALA A 519 10.02 8.58 -6.42
N GLY A 520 10.44 8.80 -7.67
CA GLY A 520 11.56 8.12 -8.28
C GLY A 520 11.19 6.81 -8.97
N PHE A 521 10.04 6.74 -9.64
CA PHE A 521 9.64 5.60 -10.46
C PHE A 521 8.82 6.03 -11.70
N VAL A 522 8.75 5.17 -12.69
CA VAL A 522 7.87 5.33 -13.87
C VAL A 522 6.60 4.53 -13.67
N VAL A 523 5.45 5.20 -13.73
CA VAL A 523 4.13 4.57 -13.66
C VAL A 523 3.73 4.09 -15.05
N VAL A 524 3.30 2.85 -15.14
CA VAL A 524 2.87 2.20 -16.39
C VAL A 524 1.43 1.74 -16.23
N LEU A 525 0.52 2.40 -16.92
CA LEU A 525 -0.93 2.13 -16.83
C LEU A 525 -1.33 1.03 -17.82
N THR A 526 -1.98 0.00 -17.30
CA THR A 526 -2.56 -1.08 -18.09
C THR A 526 -4.09 -1.10 -17.91
N GLY A 527 -4.80 -1.68 -18.86
CA GLY A 527 -6.24 -1.90 -18.75
C GLY A 527 -7.03 -0.63 -18.38
N SER A 528 -8.02 -0.77 -17.48
CA SER A 528 -8.98 0.28 -17.08
C SER A 528 -8.73 0.86 -15.67
N VAL A 529 -7.49 0.86 -15.20
CA VAL A 529 -7.15 1.39 -13.86
C VAL A 529 -7.46 2.87 -13.76
N MET A 530 -8.09 3.28 -12.66
CA MET A 530 -8.51 4.66 -12.39
C MET A 530 -7.85 5.21 -11.14
N THR A 531 -7.35 6.44 -11.21
CA THR A 531 -6.74 7.17 -10.09
C THR A 531 -7.75 7.97 -9.25
N MET A 532 -9.00 8.08 -9.70
CA MET A 532 -10.13 8.63 -8.96
C MET A 532 -11.28 7.62 -8.96
N PRO A 533 -11.44 6.84 -7.86
CA PRO A 533 -12.55 5.91 -7.71
C PRO A 533 -13.89 6.64 -7.66
N GLY A 534 -14.98 5.94 -7.99
CA GLY A 534 -16.33 6.44 -7.77
C GLY A 534 -17.02 5.68 -6.64
N LEU A 535 -18.00 6.32 -6.02
CA LEU A 535 -18.88 5.64 -5.07
C LEU A 535 -19.67 4.52 -5.77
N PRO A 536 -19.87 3.35 -5.14
CA PRO A 536 -20.70 2.28 -5.67
C PRO A 536 -22.19 2.64 -5.59
N LYS A 537 -23.04 1.80 -6.14
CA LYS A 537 -24.51 2.00 -6.11
C LYS A 537 -25.07 2.09 -4.68
N LYS A 538 -24.46 1.34 -3.76
CA LYS A 538 -24.77 1.36 -2.32
C LYS A 538 -23.43 1.56 -1.58
N PRO A 539 -23.02 2.80 -1.32
CA PRO A 539 -21.79 3.08 -0.58
C PRO A 539 -21.95 2.75 0.91
N ALA A 540 -20.85 2.44 1.57
CA ALA A 540 -20.79 2.23 3.02
C ALA A 540 -21.34 3.45 3.80
N ALA A 541 -21.16 4.65 3.25
CA ALA A 541 -21.70 5.90 3.80
C ALA A 541 -23.21 5.87 4.13
N TYR A 542 -23.99 5.00 3.48
CA TYR A 542 -25.43 4.88 3.78
C TYR A 542 -25.73 4.17 5.10
N GLN A 543 -24.73 3.50 5.68
CA GLN A 543 -24.87 2.73 6.92
C GLN A 543 -24.10 3.35 8.09
N ILE A 544 -23.20 4.31 7.79
CA ILE A 544 -22.41 4.99 8.80
C ILE A 544 -23.23 6.11 9.41
N ASP A 545 -23.32 6.14 10.75
CA ASP A 545 -24.00 7.17 11.51
C ASP A 545 -23.29 7.46 12.83
N VAL A 546 -23.64 8.55 13.48
CA VAL A 546 -23.18 8.92 14.81
C VAL A 546 -24.37 9.24 15.71
N GLY A 547 -24.46 8.55 16.84
CA GLY A 547 -25.52 8.77 17.82
C GLY A 547 -25.37 10.10 18.58
N ASP A 548 -26.43 10.50 19.31
CA ASP A 548 -26.42 11.69 20.16
C ASP A 548 -25.37 11.61 21.28
N ASP A 549 -24.93 10.41 21.62
CA ASP A 549 -23.85 10.09 22.57
C ASP A 549 -22.46 10.17 21.96
N GLY A 550 -22.37 10.45 20.65
CA GLY A 550 -21.12 10.52 19.90
C GLY A 550 -20.57 9.15 19.48
N VAL A 551 -21.28 8.05 19.71
CA VAL A 551 -20.88 6.70 19.30
C VAL A 551 -21.12 6.51 17.80
N ILE A 552 -20.09 6.08 17.09
CA ILE A 552 -20.18 5.81 15.64
C ILE A 552 -20.69 4.39 15.41
N THR A 553 -21.57 4.24 14.45
CA THR A 553 -22.12 2.95 14.00
C THR A 553 -21.88 2.74 12.51
N GLY A 554 -21.83 1.49 12.06
CA GLY A 554 -21.72 1.15 10.65
C GLY A 554 -20.35 1.43 10.01
N LEU A 555 -19.34 1.78 10.78
CA LEU A 555 -17.98 1.97 10.30
C LEU A 555 -17.22 0.62 10.24
N PHE A 556 -17.83 -0.45 9.78
CA PHE A 556 -17.33 -1.84 9.64
C PHE A 556 -17.42 -2.77 10.84
#